data_9a72adbd768816607fa41307960cbcfd
#
_entry.id   9a72adbd768816607fa41307960cbcfd
#
_cell.length_a   1.000
_cell.length_b   1.000
_cell.length_c   1.000
_cell.angle_alpha   90.00
_cell.angle_beta   90.00
_cell.angle_gamma   90.00
#
_symmetry.space_group_name_H-M   'P 1'
#
loop_
_entity.id
_entity.type
_entity.pdbx_description
1 polymer ?
#
loop_
_entity_poly.entity_id
_entity_poly.type
_entity_poly.pdbx_seq_one_letter_code
_entity_poly.pdbx_strand_id
1 'polypeptide(L)'
;GVWPVDSGRICIDGKDVTALPEYKRAAYLGRVFQDPMTGTAANMQIEENLALAARRSGKRGLRWEVTKEEREKYKKLLTSLNLGLEDRLTAKVGLLSGGQRQALTLVMATLVKPKLLLLDEHTAALDPKTAAKVLEITDKVIAENRLTAIMVTHNMADAIKHGNRLIMMNNGKIIFDVSGEEKKNLTVDDLLRKFSENAGESFSDDRAMLG
;
A
#
# COMPACT_ATOMS: atom_id res chain seq x y z
N GLY A 1 3.24 14.94 3.87
CA GLY A 1 3.13 16.38 3.64
C GLY A 1 1.97 17.03 4.35
N VAL A 2 1.18 16.28 5.10
CA VAL A 2 0.10 16.83 5.96
C VAL A 2 0.71 17.64 7.09
N TRP A 3 1.74 17.10 7.72
CA TRP A 3 2.46 17.74 8.82
C TRP A 3 3.79 18.34 8.33
N PRO A 4 4.19 19.52 8.80
CA PRO A 4 5.52 20.07 8.55
C PRO A 4 6.59 19.16 9.20
N VAL A 5 7.80 19.23 8.68
CA VAL A 5 8.96 18.55 9.27
C VAL A 5 9.63 19.50 10.24
N ASP A 6 9.76 19.09 11.51
CA ASP A 6 10.39 19.93 12.55
C ASP A 6 11.89 20.06 12.32
N SER A 7 12.55 18.96 11.90
CA SER A 7 13.96 18.94 11.59
C SER A 7 14.29 17.82 10.62
N GLY A 8 15.41 17.93 9.94
CA GLY A 8 15.87 16.93 8.96
C GLY A 8 15.32 17.18 7.55
N ARG A 9 15.42 16.16 6.68
CA ARG A 9 15.11 16.28 5.26
C ARG A 9 14.49 14.99 4.73
N ILE A 10 13.49 15.12 3.86
CA ILE A 10 12.85 14.01 3.15
C ILE A 10 13.21 14.13 1.67
N CYS A 11 13.88 13.10 1.15
CA CYS A 11 14.21 13.00 -0.27
C CYS A 11 13.52 11.79 -0.91
N ILE A 12 12.92 11.97 -2.09
CA ILE A 12 12.32 10.89 -2.89
C ILE A 12 12.97 10.94 -4.28
N ASP A 13 13.61 9.82 -4.67
CA ASP A 13 14.32 9.70 -5.94
C ASP A 13 15.35 10.85 -6.13
N GLY A 14 16.14 11.12 -5.07
CA GLY A 14 17.15 12.18 -5.04
C GLY A 14 16.61 13.61 -4.93
N LYS A 15 15.29 13.80 -4.94
CA LYS A 15 14.64 15.10 -4.89
C LYS A 15 14.20 15.46 -3.49
N ASP A 16 14.62 16.62 -3.01
CA ASP A 16 14.13 17.14 -1.73
C ASP A 16 12.66 17.53 -1.84
N VAL A 17 11.82 16.87 -1.04
CA VAL A 17 10.38 17.09 -0.98
C VAL A 17 9.93 17.64 0.37
N THR A 18 10.87 18.00 1.24
CA THR A 18 10.63 18.40 2.64
C THR A 18 9.61 19.53 2.76
N ALA A 19 9.77 20.58 1.96
CA ALA A 19 8.87 21.73 1.97
C ALA A 19 7.73 21.66 0.95
N LEU A 20 7.61 20.56 0.19
CA LEU A 20 6.55 20.45 -0.79
C LEU A 20 5.20 20.16 -0.11
N PRO A 21 4.13 20.86 -0.49
CA PRO A 21 2.79 20.53 -0.03
C PRO A 21 2.34 19.18 -0.55
N GLU A 22 1.35 18.57 0.13
CA GLU A 22 0.87 17.21 -0.13
C GLU A 22 0.54 16.95 -1.61
N TYR A 23 -0.18 17.87 -2.26
CA TYR A 23 -0.58 17.71 -3.67
C TYR A 23 0.61 17.66 -4.64
N LYS A 24 1.75 18.31 -4.31
CA LYS A 24 2.97 18.22 -5.12
C LYS A 24 3.72 16.92 -4.85
N ARG A 25 3.73 16.43 -3.58
CA ARG A 25 4.32 15.13 -3.24
C ARG A 25 3.54 13.98 -3.87
N ALA A 26 2.22 14.12 -4.05
CA ALA A 26 1.36 13.12 -4.67
C ALA A 26 1.84 12.68 -6.09
N ALA A 27 2.61 13.50 -6.79
CA ALA A 27 3.21 13.14 -8.06
C ALA A 27 4.26 12.01 -7.95
N TYR A 28 4.88 11.85 -6.78
CA TYR A 28 5.93 10.85 -6.51
C TYR A 28 5.38 9.61 -5.81
N LEU A 29 4.21 9.71 -5.17
CA LEU A 29 3.68 8.72 -4.24
C LEU A 29 2.52 7.93 -4.86
N GLY A 30 2.52 6.61 -4.64
CA GLY A 30 1.31 5.80 -4.62
C GLY A 30 0.94 5.55 -3.17
N ARG A 31 -0.34 5.61 -2.81
CA ARG A 31 -0.79 5.29 -1.45
C ARG A 31 -1.97 4.36 -1.49
N VAL A 32 -1.92 3.32 -0.67
CA VAL A 32 -3.02 2.41 -0.39
C VAL A 32 -3.36 2.55 1.09
N PHE A 33 -4.62 2.84 1.37
CA PHE A 33 -5.12 3.10 2.72
C PHE A 33 -5.59 1.80 3.37
N GLN A 34 -5.71 1.82 4.68
CA GLN A 34 -6.30 0.75 5.48
C GLN A 34 -7.75 0.49 5.06
N ASP A 35 -8.57 1.54 4.95
CA ASP A 35 -9.92 1.46 4.41
C ASP A 35 -9.90 1.67 2.89
N PRO A 36 -10.22 0.62 2.09
CA PRO A 36 -10.26 0.71 0.64
C PRO A 36 -11.35 1.66 0.11
N MET A 37 -12.32 2.05 0.95
CA MET A 37 -13.32 3.06 0.59
C MET A 37 -12.70 4.44 0.41
N THR A 38 -11.70 4.77 1.22
CA THR A 38 -10.99 6.07 1.16
C THR A 38 -10.25 6.26 -0.17
N GLY A 39 -9.79 5.18 -0.79
CA GLY A 39 -9.04 5.21 -2.05
C GLY A 39 -9.91 5.16 -3.32
N THR A 40 -11.24 5.01 -3.21
CA THR A 40 -12.12 4.75 -4.35
C THR A 40 -13.40 5.58 -4.33
N ALA A 41 -13.93 5.89 -5.51
CA ALA A 41 -15.27 6.47 -5.68
C ALA A 41 -16.31 5.34 -5.81
N ALA A 42 -16.96 4.96 -4.70
CA ALA A 42 -17.85 3.79 -4.61
C ALA A 42 -19.00 3.81 -5.61
N ASN A 43 -19.54 4.98 -5.94
CA ASN A 43 -20.66 5.15 -6.87
C ASN A 43 -20.25 5.15 -8.36
N MET A 44 -18.96 5.23 -8.64
CA MET A 44 -18.38 5.19 -9.99
C MET A 44 -18.03 3.75 -10.38
N GLN A 45 -17.97 3.52 -11.70
CA GLN A 45 -17.56 2.23 -12.26
C GLN A 45 -16.07 1.95 -12.02
N ILE A 46 -15.66 0.68 -12.13
CA ILE A 46 -14.26 0.27 -12.00
C ILE A 46 -13.39 1.02 -13.03
N GLU A 47 -13.81 1.04 -14.30
CA GLU A 47 -13.06 1.71 -15.37
C GLU A 47 -12.94 3.22 -15.16
N GLU A 48 -13.96 3.87 -14.59
CA GLU A 48 -13.92 5.29 -14.27
C GLU A 48 -12.93 5.59 -13.13
N ASN A 49 -12.90 4.77 -12.09
CA ASN A 49 -11.91 4.86 -11.01
C ASN A 49 -10.48 4.71 -11.55
N LEU A 50 -10.25 3.72 -12.43
CA LEU A 50 -8.96 3.51 -13.09
C LEU A 50 -8.57 4.70 -13.99
N ALA A 51 -9.53 5.26 -14.72
CA ALA A 51 -9.29 6.42 -15.57
C ALA A 51 -8.91 7.67 -14.75
N LEU A 52 -9.53 7.89 -13.60
CA LEU A 52 -9.15 8.96 -12.67
C LEU A 52 -7.71 8.75 -12.15
N ALA A 53 -7.38 7.54 -11.76
CA ALA A 53 -6.04 7.19 -11.28
C ALA A 53 -4.97 7.37 -12.38
N ALA A 54 -5.28 6.98 -13.62
CA ALA A 54 -4.39 7.15 -14.78
C ALA A 54 -4.08 8.62 -15.09
N ARG A 55 -5.02 9.52 -14.80
CA ARG A 55 -4.89 10.97 -15.06
C ARG A 55 -4.25 11.75 -13.91
N ARG A 56 -3.84 11.10 -12.83
CA ARG A 56 -3.27 11.72 -11.61
C ARG A 56 -2.11 12.67 -11.89
N SER A 57 -1.22 12.35 -12.83
CA SER A 57 -0.02 13.13 -13.15
C SER A 57 -0.07 13.80 -14.52
N GLY A 58 -1.18 13.71 -15.26
CA GLY A 58 -1.32 14.20 -16.62
C GLY A 58 -2.00 15.56 -16.71
N LYS A 59 -1.92 16.18 -17.92
CA LYS A 59 -2.74 17.34 -18.25
C LYS A 59 -4.22 16.93 -18.22
N ARG A 60 -5.00 17.59 -17.39
CA ARG A 60 -6.45 17.37 -17.28
C ARG A 60 -7.13 18.02 -18.49
N GLY A 61 -7.54 17.20 -19.46
CA GLY A 61 -8.43 17.62 -20.54
C GLY A 61 -9.89 17.32 -20.22
N LEU A 62 -10.81 17.92 -20.96
CA LEU A 62 -12.27 17.64 -20.88
C LEU A 62 -12.62 16.30 -21.55
N ARG A 63 -11.91 15.22 -21.22
CA ARG A 63 -12.23 13.87 -21.68
C ARG A 63 -13.13 13.20 -20.64
N TRP A 64 -14.36 12.97 -21.01
CA TRP A 64 -15.40 12.39 -20.14
C TRP A 64 -15.51 10.87 -20.27
N GLU A 65 -14.98 10.28 -21.32
CA GLU A 65 -15.20 8.86 -21.65
C GLU A 65 -13.90 8.06 -21.57
N VAL A 66 -14.02 6.81 -21.11
CA VAL A 66 -12.96 5.81 -21.17
C VAL A 66 -12.88 5.29 -22.59
N THR A 67 -11.72 5.42 -23.25
CA THR A 67 -11.55 4.94 -24.63
C THR A 67 -11.53 3.41 -24.69
N LYS A 68 -11.74 2.84 -25.89
CA LYS A 68 -11.63 1.39 -26.08
C LYS A 68 -10.23 0.86 -25.73
N GLU A 69 -9.18 1.62 -26.10
CA GLU A 69 -7.81 1.27 -25.79
C GLU A 69 -7.54 1.28 -24.28
N GLU A 70 -8.06 2.29 -23.56
CA GLU A 70 -7.97 2.37 -22.11
C GLU A 70 -8.68 1.17 -21.46
N ARG A 71 -9.88 0.81 -21.94
CA ARG A 71 -10.64 -0.34 -21.44
C ARG A 71 -9.89 -1.66 -21.61
N GLU A 72 -9.33 -1.91 -22.79
CA GLU A 72 -8.50 -3.10 -23.03
C GLU A 72 -7.25 -3.15 -22.15
N LYS A 73 -6.61 -2.01 -21.94
CA LYS A 73 -5.48 -1.88 -21.01
C LYS A 73 -5.89 -2.24 -19.58
N TYR A 74 -7.02 -1.69 -19.11
CA TYR A 74 -7.53 -1.97 -17.76
C TYR A 74 -7.92 -3.43 -17.61
N LYS A 75 -8.57 -4.01 -18.62
CA LYS A 75 -8.92 -5.43 -18.64
C LYS A 75 -7.67 -6.32 -18.45
N LYS A 76 -6.62 -6.08 -19.21
CA LYS A 76 -5.34 -6.82 -19.08
C LYS A 76 -4.73 -6.68 -17.69
N LEU A 77 -4.72 -5.47 -17.12
CA LEU A 77 -4.19 -5.23 -15.78
C LEU A 77 -4.99 -6.00 -14.72
N LEU A 78 -6.32 -5.96 -14.80
CA LEU A 78 -7.18 -6.64 -13.83
C LEU A 78 -7.13 -8.16 -13.97
N THR A 79 -6.99 -8.70 -15.17
CA THR A 79 -6.80 -10.15 -15.40
C THR A 79 -5.60 -10.68 -14.61
N SER A 80 -4.51 -9.90 -14.50
CA SER A 80 -3.30 -10.33 -13.77
C SER A 80 -3.53 -10.52 -12.26
N LEU A 81 -4.61 -9.96 -11.70
CA LEU A 81 -4.99 -10.09 -10.28
C LEU A 81 -5.70 -11.41 -9.98
N ASN A 82 -6.30 -12.03 -10.98
CA ASN A 82 -7.09 -13.27 -10.87
C ASN A 82 -8.23 -13.16 -9.83
N LEU A 83 -9.02 -12.07 -9.94
CA LEU A 83 -10.14 -11.74 -9.04
C LEU A 83 -11.47 -11.55 -9.77
N GLY A 84 -11.53 -11.80 -11.09
CA GLY A 84 -12.73 -11.65 -11.94
C GLY A 84 -13.18 -10.20 -12.12
N LEU A 85 -12.28 -9.23 -11.94
CA LEU A 85 -12.58 -7.80 -12.11
C LEU A 85 -12.56 -7.37 -13.57
N GLU A 86 -11.83 -8.10 -14.41
CA GLU A 86 -11.68 -7.86 -15.85
C GLU A 86 -13.01 -7.93 -16.62
N ASP A 87 -13.96 -8.73 -16.13
CA ASP A 87 -15.27 -8.87 -16.73
C ASP A 87 -16.34 -7.94 -16.13
N ARG A 88 -15.94 -7.11 -15.16
CA ARG A 88 -16.83 -6.25 -14.38
C ARG A 88 -16.48 -4.77 -14.46
N LEU A 89 -15.80 -4.32 -15.51
CA LEU A 89 -15.31 -2.94 -15.66
C LEU A 89 -16.40 -1.87 -15.48
N THR A 90 -17.62 -2.15 -15.90
CA THR A 90 -18.78 -1.25 -15.77
C THR A 90 -19.54 -1.41 -14.45
N ALA A 91 -19.14 -2.34 -13.58
CA ALA A 91 -19.75 -2.48 -12.26
C ALA A 91 -19.29 -1.33 -11.34
N LYS A 92 -20.18 -0.87 -10.46
CA LYS A 92 -19.86 0.11 -9.43
C LYS A 92 -18.87 -0.49 -8.41
N VAL A 93 -17.86 0.28 -8.03
CA VAL A 93 -16.85 -0.15 -7.06
C VAL A 93 -17.47 -0.48 -5.70
N GLY A 94 -18.57 0.17 -5.32
CA GLY A 94 -19.32 -0.13 -4.10
C GLY A 94 -19.85 -1.57 -4.01
N LEU A 95 -19.98 -2.28 -5.14
CA LEU A 95 -20.43 -3.67 -5.20
C LEU A 95 -19.31 -4.71 -5.09
N LEU A 96 -18.08 -4.27 -4.95
CA LEU A 96 -16.92 -5.15 -4.80
C LEU A 96 -16.79 -5.64 -3.35
N SER A 97 -16.26 -6.86 -3.18
CA SER A 97 -15.81 -7.32 -1.87
C SER A 97 -14.64 -6.48 -1.35
N GLY A 98 -14.37 -6.50 -0.04
CA GLY A 98 -13.25 -5.78 0.56
C GLY A 98 -11.93 -6.08 -0.14
N GLY A 99 -11.60 -7.35 -0.34
CA GLY A 99 -10.36 -7.76 -1.02
C GLY A 99 -10.29 -7.35 -2.50
N GLN A 100 -11.39 -7.47 -3.24
CA GLN A 100 -11.46 -6.99 -4.62
C GLN A 100 -11.22 -5.48 -4.71
N ARG A 101 -11.82 -4.72 -3.78
CA ARG A 101 -11.63 -3.27 -3.72
C ARG A 101 -10.22 -2.91 -3.32
N GLN A 102 -9.63 -3.63 -2.36
CA GLN A 102 -8.25 -3.40 -1.94
C GLN A 102 -7.25 -3.69 -3.08
N ALA A 103 -7.44 -4.77 -3.82
CA ALA A 103 -6.64 -5.06 -5.00
C ALA A 103 -6.81 -3.98 -6.10
N LEU A 104 -8.02 -3.46 -6.28
CA LEU A 104 -8.28 -2.34 -7.19
C LEU A 104 -7.53 -1.07 -6.75
N THR A 105 -7.54 -0.72 -5.44
CA THR A 105 -6.79 0.45 -4.94
C THR A 105 -5.29 0.31 -5.16
N LEU A 106 -4.75 -0.91 -5.02
CA LEU A 106 -3.34 -1.19 -5.32
C LEU A 106 -3.01 -0.94 -6.80
N VAL A 107 -3.86 -1.44 -7.71
CA VAL A 107 -3.69 -1.17 -9.16
C VAL A 107 -3.78 0.31 -9.44
N MET A 108 -4.76 1.02 -8.88
CA MET A 108 -4.91 2.47 -9.04
C MET A 108 -3.68 3.23 -8.54
N ALA A 109 -3.11 2.85 -7.39
CA ALA A 109 -1.92 3.47 -6.81
C ALA A 109 -0.67 3.27 -7.67
N THR A 110 -0.60 2.18 -8.44
CA THR A 110 0.56 1.76 -9.23
C THR A 110 0.38 1.95 -10.76
N LEU A 111 -0.81 2.29 -11.23
CA LEU A 111 -1.16 2.48 -12.64
C LEU A 111 -0.27 3.53 -13.33
N VAL A 112 0.01 4.62 -12.63
CA VAL A 112 1.10 5.54 -12.94
C VAL A 112 2.22 5.21 -11.98
N LYS A 113 3.31 4.60 -12.47
CA LYS A 113 4.42 4.10 -11.65
C LYS A 113 4.90 5.15 -10.65
N PRO A 114 4.67 4.95 -9.34
CA PRO A 114 5.13 5.89 -8.32
C PRO A 114 6.64 5.70 -8.08
N LYS A 115 7.28 6.71 -7.51
CA LYS A 115 8.66 6.61 -7.01
C LYS A 115 8.72 5.91 -5.65
N LEU A 116 7.64 6.03 -4.87
CA LEU A 116 7.47 5.37 -3.57
C LEU A 116 6.01 4.95 -3.41
N LEU A 117 5.79 3.68 -3.11
CA LEU A 117 4.49 3.11 -2.76
C LEU A 117 4.38 3.04 -1.24
N LEU A 118 3.33 3.65 -0.69
CA LEU A 118 2.99 3.60 0.73
C LEU A 118 1.79 2.68 0.93
N LEU A 119 1.93 1.67 1.77
CA LEU A 119 0.94 0.67 2.11
C LEU A 119 0.64 0.79 3.60
N ASP A 120 -0.53 1.32 3.94
CA ASP A 120 -0.90 1.69 5.30
C ASP A 120 -1.90 0.66 5.83
N GLU A 121 -1.42 -0.37 6.55
CA GLU A 121 -2.22 -1.48 7.09
C GLU A 121 -3.26 -2.04 6.12
N HIS A 122 -2.91 -2.11 4.85
CA HIS A 122 -3.84 -2.31 3.74
C HIS A 122 -4.55 -3.67 3.69
N THR A 123 -4.28 -4.56 4.65
CA THR A 123 -4.94 -5.87 4.81
C THR A 123 -5.66 -6.03 6.13
N ALA A 124 -5.55 -5.07 7.06
CA ALA A 124 -6.06 -5.20 8.43
C ALA A 124 -7.61 -5.38 8.51
N ALA A 125 -8.34 -4.80 7.56
CA ALA A 125 -9.80 -4.90 7.51
C ALA A 125 -10.33 -6.13 6.76
N LEU A 126 -9.45 -7.07 6.36
CA LEU A 126 -9.79 -8.24 5.55
C LEU A 126 -9.75 -9.52 6.40
N ASP A 127 -10.54 -10.51 6.01
CA ASP A 127 -10.40 -11.86 6.57
C ASP A 127 -9.02 -12.47 6.19
N PRO A 128 -8.48 -13.41 6.98
CA PRO A 128 -7.12 -13.92 6.81
C PRO A 128 -6.82 -14.48 5.41
N LYS A 129 -7.78 -15.18 4.80
CA LYS A 129 -7.60 -15.77 3.46
C LYS A 129 -7.52 -14.68 2.38
N THR A 130 -8.37 -13.69 2.49
CA THR A 130 -8.39 -12.54 1.55
C THR A 130 -7.16 -11.67 1.76
N ALA A 131 -6.74 -11.42 3.01
CA ALA A 131 -5.52 -10.68 3.34
C ALA A 131 -4.29 -11.34 2.71
N ALA A 132 -4.11 -12.66 2.87
CA ALA A 132 -3.01 -13.40 2.26
C ALA A 132 -2.99 -13.25 0.73
N LYS A 133 -4.16 -13.28 0.08
CA LYS A 133 -4.26 -13.09 -1.37
C LYS A 133 -3.90 -11.67 -1.81
N VAL A 134 -4.32 -10.66 -1.07
CA VAL A 134 -3.96 -9.25 -1.33
C VAL A 134 -2.47 -9.02 -1.14
N LEU A 135 -1.84 -9.61 -0.11
CA LEU A 135 -0.39 -9.54 0.10
C LEU A 135 0.39 -10.21 -1.04
N GLU A 136 -0.05 -11.39 -1.52
CA GLU A 136 0.54 -12.05 -2.69
C GLU A 136 0.50 -11.15 -3.95
N ILE A 137 -0.64 -10.51 -4.19
CA ILE A 137 -0.81 -9.55 -5.29
C ILE A 137 0.10 -8.34 -5.10
N THR A 138 0.22 -7.84 -3.87
CA THR A 138 1.07 -6.71 -3.52
C THR A 138 2.54 -7.01 -3.83
N ASP A 139 3.05 -8.15 -3.37
CA ASP A 139 4.43 -8.58 -3.65
C ASP A 139 4.69 -8.72 -5.15
N LYS A 140 3.75 -9.33 -5.88
CA LYS A 140 3.83 -9.47 -7.33
C LYS A 140 3.92 -8.11 -8.03
N VAL A 141 3.03 -7.17 -7.70
CA VAL A 141 3.00 -5.83 -8.29
C VAL A 141 4.28 -5.05 -7.99
N ILE A 142 4.80 -5.14 -6.76
CA ILE A 142 6.07 -4.51 -6.36
C ILE A 142 7.23 -5.09 -7.16
N ALA A 143 7.33 -6.42 -7.27
CA ALA A 143 8.42 -7.09 -7.97
C ALA A 143 8.41 -6.83 -9.48
N GLU A 144 7.26 -7.00 -10.15
CA GLU A 144 7.11 -6.80 -11.60
C GLU A 144 7.41 -5.36 -12.02
N ASN A 145 7.02 -4.37 -11.19
CA ASN A 145 7.23 -2.96 -11.49
C ASN A 145 8.52 -2.40 -10.87
N ARG A 146 9.27 -3.21 -10.11
CA ARG A 146 10.49 -2.80 -9.38
C ARG A 146 10.24 -1.52 -8.57
N LEU A 147 9.21 -1.58 -7.71
CA LEU A 147 8.81 -0.43 -6.88
C LEU A 147 9.62 -0.39 -5.60
N THR A 148 9.95 0.82 -5.14
CA THR A 148 10.29 1.05 -3.74
C THR A 148 8.98 1.16 -2.96
N ALA A 149 8.81 0.34 -1.90
CA ALA A 149 7.60 0.34 -1.10
C ALA A 149 7.93 0.41 0.39
N ILE A 150 7.07 1.10 1.14
CA ILE A 150 7.03 1.07 2.60
C ILE A 150 5.65 0.51 2.99
N MET A 151 5.65 -0.60 3.72
CA MET A 151 4.46 -1.22 4.26
C MET A 151 4.44 -1.04 5.77
N VAL A 152 3.37 -0.44 6.28
CA VAL A 152 3.07 -0.39 7.72
C VAL A 152 2.11 -1.54 8.03
N THR A 153 2.43 -2.32 9.05
CA THR A 153 1.59 -3.40 9.54
C THR A 153 1.81 -3.60 11.04
N HIS A 154 0.79 -4.01 11.76
CA HIS A 154 0.88 -4.47 13.13
C HIS A 154 1.05 -6.00 13.21
N ASN A 155 0.93 -6.73 12.10
CA ASN A 155 1.14 -8.17 12.05
C ASN A 155 2.64 -8.48 11.90
N MET A 156 3.25 -9.05 12.93
CA MET A 156 4.68 -9.36 12.97
C MET A 156 5.08 -10.44 11.96
N ALA A 157 4.21 -11.44 11.72
CA ALA A 157 4.47 -12.48 10.74
C ALA A 157 4.53 -11.90 9.32
N ASP A 158 3.62 -10.99 8.97
CA ASP A 158 3.64 -10.30 7.69
C ASP A 158 4.87 -9.38 7.57
N ALA A 159 5.26 -8.68 8.64
CA ALA A 159 6.44 -7.83 8.66
C ALA A 159 7.73 -8.63 8.39
N ILE A 160 7.84 -9.85 8.94
CA ILE A 160 8.97 -10.76 8.67
C ILE A 160 8.93 -11.26 7.23
N LYS A 161 7.77 -11.70 6.77
CA LYS A 161 7.60 -12.38 5.48
C LYS A 161 7.81 -11.45 4.28
N HIS A 162 7.30 -10.21 4.36
CA HIS A 162 7.26 -9.28 3.24
C HIS A 162 8.38 -8.24 3.29
N GLY A 163 8.86 -7.79 2.11
CA GLY A 163 9.93 -6.83 1.98
C GLY A 163 11.33 -7.37 2.32
N ASN A 164 12.35 -6.56 2.12
CA ASN A 164 13.77 -6.92 2.31
C ASN A 164 14.43 -6.24 3.52
N ARG A 165 13.73 -5.31 4.19
CA ARG A 165 14.15 -4.62 5.41
C ARG A 165 12.95 -4.52 6.35
N LEU A 166 13.17 -4.68 7.64
CA LEU A 166 12.19 -4.53 8.69
C LEU A 166 12.65 -3.46 9.66
N ILE A 167 11.74 -2.51 9.93
CA ILE A 167 11.97 -1.44 10.89
C ILE A 167 10.86 -1.54 11.95
N MET A 168 11.23 -1.58 13.21
CA MET A 168 10.28 -1.52 14.33
C MET A 168 10.37 -0.14 14.97
N MET A 169 9.21 0.45 15.23
CA MET A 169 9.10 1.78 15.83
C MET A 169 8.34 1.71 17.15
N ASN A 170 8.79 2.48 18.11
CA ASN A 170 8.08 2.70 19.36
C ASN A 170 8.25 4.16 19.80
N ASN A 171 7.18 4.81 20.23
CA ASN A 171 7.18 6.20 20.71
C ASN A 171 7.93 7.17 19.75
N GLY A 172 7.71 7.02 18.44
CA GLY A 172 8.31 7.87 17.40
C GLY A 172 9.80 7.60 17.13
N LYS A 173 10.39 6.56 17.73
CA LYS A 173 11.80 6.18 17.55
C LYS A 173 11.91 4.83 16.87
N ILE A 174 12.95 4.67 16.04
CA ILE A 174 13.35 3.35 15.53
C ILE A 174 14.06 2.62 16.66
N ILE A 175 13.49 1.47 17.07
CA ILE A 175 14.04 0.61 18.13
C ILE A 175 14.71 -0.65 17.58
N PHE A 176 14.39 -1.03 16.34
CA PHE A 176 15.02 -2.16 15.66
C PHE A 176 15.02 -1.91 14.14
N ASP A 177 16.11 -2.27 13.47
CA ASP A 177 16.27 -2.10 12.03
C ASP A 177 17.15 -3.23 11.50
N VAL A 178 16.61 -4.04 10.61
CA VAL A 178 17.28 -5.26 10.11
C VAL A 178 16.97 -5.49 8.65
N SER A 179 17.93 -6.07 7.91
CA SER A 179 17.78 -6.36 6.48
C SER A 179 18.54 -7.61 6.06
N GLY A 180 18.33 -8.03 4.81
CA GLY A 180 19.07 -9.13 4.19
C GLY A 180 18.88 -10.46 4.89
N GLU A 181 19.98 -11.21 5.08
CA GLU A 181 19.95 -12.58 5.67
C GLU A 181 19.51 -12.57 7.14
N GLU A 182 19.88 -11.54 7.89
CA GLU A 182 19.45 -11.41 9.29
C GLU A 182 17.92 -11.33 9.39
N LYS A 183 17.28 -10.54 8.51
CA LYS A 183 15.79 -10.47 8.46
C LYS A 183 15.16 -11.84 8.14
N LYS A 184 15.75 -12.60 7.22
CA LYS A 184 15.20 -13.90 6.81
C LYS A 184 15.17 -14.94 7.92
N ASN A 185 16.07 -14.81 8.89
CA ASN A 185 16.19 -15.74 10.02
C ASN A 185 15.37 -15.33 11.24
N LEU A 186 14.65 -14.18 11.19
CA LEU A 186 13.84 -13.70 12.29
C LEU A 186 12.61 -14.58 12.51
N THR A 187 12.26 -14.74 13.77
CA THR A 187 10.99 -15.31 14.23
C THR A 187 10.11 -14.24 14.85
N VAL A 188 8.82 -14.53 15.03
CA VAL A 188 7.91 -13.65 15.76
C VAL A 188 8.36 -13.46 17.21
N ASP A 189 8.87 -14.54 17.84
CA ASP A 189 9.39 -14.47 19.21
C ASP A 189 10.60 -13.53 19.33
N ASP A 190 11.47 -13.49 18.32
CA ASP A 190 12.58 -12.55 18.30
C ASP A 190 12.10 -11.10 18.27
N LEU A 191 11.06 -10.81 17.46
CA LEU A 191 10.47 -9.47 17.40
C LEU A 191 9.80 -9.10 18.72
N LEU A 192 9.04 -10.01 19.33
CA LEU A 192 8.40 -9.80 20.64
C LEU A 192 9.45 -9.50 21.72
N ARG A 193 10.54 -10.28 21.75
CA ARG A 193 11.65 -10.04 22.68
C ARG A 193 12.27 -8.66 22.47
N LYS A 194 12.59 -8.32 21.22
CA LYS A 194 13.14 -7.00 20.87
C LYS A 194 12.21 -5.84 21.25
N PHE A 195 10.91 -6.03 21.04
CA PHE A 195 9.92 -5.05 21.46
C PHE A 195 9.91 -4.87 22.97
N SER A 196 9.87 -5.96 23.74
CA SER A 196 9.85 -5.94 25.21
C SER A 196 11.14 -5.31 25.79
N GLU A 197 12.32 -5.67 25.26
CA GLU A 197 13.60 -5.10 25.66
C GLU A 197 13.67 -3.56 25.49
N ASN A 198 12.98 -3.01 24.49
CA ASN A 198 13.04 -1.59 24.13
C ASN A 198 11.82 -0.77 24.56
N ALA A 199 10.71 -1.43 24.90
CA ALA A 199 9.47 -0.76 25.32
C ALA A 199 9.41 -0.42 26.82
N GLY A 200 10.35 -0.95 27.63
CA GLY A 200 10.27 -0.86 29.08
C GLY A 200 9.14 -1.75 29.66
N GLU A 201 9.20 -2.07 30.93
CA GLU A 201 8.39 -3.08 31.64
C GLU A 201 6.84 -2.93 31.62
N SER A 202 6.27 -2.07 30.77
CA SER A 202 4.82 -1.78 30.78
C SER A 202 3.95 -2.70 29.92
N PHE A 203 4.48 -3.77 29.34
CA PHE A 203 3.73 -4.65 28.42
C PHE A 203 3.61 -6.10 28.88
N SER A 204 3.29 -6.31 30.18
CA SER A 204 2.94 -7.66 30.66
C SER A 204 1.53 -8.12 30.26
N ASP A 205 0.70 -7.26 29.67
CA ASP A 205 -0.74 -7.54 29.46
C ASP A 205 -1.21 -7.69 27.99
N ASP A 206 -0.35 -7.41 26.98
CA ASP A 206 -0.78 -7.46 25.58
C ASP A 206 -0.54 -8.81 24.86
N ARG A 207 -0.85 -9.93 25.50
CA ARG A 207 -1.08 -11.21 24.79
C ARG A 207 -2.26 -11.17 23.82
N ALA A 208 -3.06 -10.12 23.85
CA ALA A 208 -4.24 -9.94 23.00
C ALA A 208 -3.93 -9.48 21.56
N MET A 209 -2.68 -9.13 21.22
CA MET A 209 -2.27 -8.76 19.86
C MET A 209 -1.71 -9.93 19.04
N LEU A 210 -1.86 -11.16 19.52
CA LEU A 210 -1.40 -12.39 18.88
C LEU A 210 -2.56 -13.19 18.29
N GLY A 211 -3.58 -12.53 17.75
CA GLY A 211 -4.69 -13.16 17.02
C GLY A 211 -4.40 -13.33 15.55
#